data_d06abcdfae657dfc3e55a19644bfffc7
#
_entry.id   d06abcdfae657dfc3e55a19644bfffc7
#
_cell.length_a   1.000
_cell.length_b   1.000
_cell.length_c   1.000
_cell.angle_alpha   90.00
_cell.angle_beta   90.00
_cell.angle_gamma   90.00
#
_symmetry.space_group_name_H-M   'P 1'
#
loop_
_entity.id
_entity.type
_entity.pdbx_description
1 polymer ?
#
loop_
_entity_poly.entity_id
_entity_poly.type
_entity_poly.pdbx_seq_one_letter_code
_entity_poly.pdbx_strand_id
1 'polypeptide(L)'
;MEKLLIFIPAYNCEKQVPRVLSQLLDPHVLPWVGECIVVNNRSTDGTEAAVQDWMARHPAAPVRLLRNDENYGLGGSHKVAFGYAAAHGYQHLVVLHGDDQGAVADLLPILNDGTYKNYDCCLGSRFMKGSRIKGYSALRVVGNYGFNALFSLVAGKRITDLGSGLNLYAVEPLKTEYYKKFPDTLYFNDCMILALCQLKPQDFAFPISWREED
;
A
#
# COMPACT_ATOMS: atom_id res chain seq x y z
N MET A 1 -16.09 -0.77 -15.29
CA MET A 1 -14.90 -1.15 -14.47
C MET A 1 -14.91 -0.25 -13.25
N GLU A 2 -14.73 -0.82 -12.08
CA GLU A 2 -14.62 -0.06 -10.84
C GLU A 2 -13.34 0.79 -10.85
N LYS A 3 -13.42 1.97 -10.25
CA LYS A 3 -12.29 2.89 -10.15
C LYS A 3 -11.75 2.86 -8.72
N LEU A 4 -10.47 2.55 -8.57
CA LEU A 4 -9.77 2.41 -7.30
C LEU A 4 -9.17 3.76 -6.88
N LEU A 5 -9.13 4.01 -5.57
CA LEU A 5 -8.25 5.02 -5.00
C LEU A 5 -6.86 4.40 -4.81
N ILE A 6 -5.84 5.02 -5.37
CA ILE A 6 -4.43 4.65 -5.10
C ILE A 6 -3.89 5.61 -4.06
N PHE A 7 -3.36 5.10 -2.98
CA PHE A 7 -2.70 5.88 -1.94
C PHE A 7 -1.19 5.61 -1.95
N ILE A 8 -0.42 6.67 -2.07
CA ILE A 8 1.04 6.64 -2.00
C ILE A 8 1.50 7.42 -0.77
N PRO A 9 1.87 6.74 0.34
CA PRO A 9 2.57 7.39 1.43
C PRO A 9 3.97 7.81 0.97
N ALA A 10 4.31 9.09 1.12
CA ALA A 10 5.57 9.65 0.67
C ALA A 10 6.28 10.37 1.82
N TYR A 11 7.51 9.93 2.13
CA TYR A 11 8.40 10.58 3.06
C TYR A 11 9.85 10.39 2.64
N ASN A 12 10.52 11.50 2.26
CA ASN A 12 11.91 11.51 1.82
C ASN A 12 12.18 10.48 0.70
N CYS A 13 11.39 10.54 -0.37
CA CYS A 13 11.46 9.65 -1.53
C CYS A 13 11.51 10.43 -2.86
N GLU A 14 12.23 11.55 -2.88
CA GLU A 14 12.38 12.44 -4.03
C GLU A 14 12.72 11.71 -5.34
N LYS A 15 13.63 10.73 -5.27
CA LYS A 15 14.09 9.98 -6.45
C LYS A 15 13.13 8.87 -6.86
N GLN A 16 12.42 8.30 -5.90
CA GLN A 16 11.59 7.12 -6.07
C GLN A 16 10.16 7.49 -6.51
N VAL A 17 9.56 8.51 -5.89
CA VAL A 17 8.14 8.83 -6.10
C VAL A 17 7.77 9.10 -7.57
N PRO A 18 8.59 9.74 -8.42
CA PRO A 18 8.27 9.89 -9.84
C PRO A 18 8.19 8.55 -10.58
N ARG A 19 9.03 7.57 -10.19
CA ARG A 19 8.99 6.22 -10.77
C ARG A 19 7.73 5.46 -10.35
N VAL A 20 7.32 5.60 -9.09
CA VAL A 20 6.07 5.02 -8.58
C VAL A 20 4.87 5.60 -9.32
N LEU A 21 4.81 6.92 -9.46
CA LEU A 21 3.74 7.60 -10.20
C LEU A 21 3.68 7.16 -11.66
N SER A 22 4.84 6.94 -12.29
CA SER A 22 4.91 6.51 -13.68
C SER A 22 4.36 5.09 -13.91
N GLN A 23 4.33 4.23 -12.88
CA GLN A 23 3.67 2.91 -12.95
C GLN A 23 2.16 3.04 -13.21
N LEU A 24 1.53 4.15 -12.78
CA LEU A 24 0.09 4.38 -12.97
C LEU A 24 -0.28 4.69 -14.43
N LEU A 25 0.71 5.06 -15.26
CA LEU A 25 0.52 5.33 -16.69
C LEU A 25 0.56 4.05 -17.55
N ASP A 26 0.88 2.89 -16.96
CA ASP A 26 0.81 1.61 -17.68
C ASP A 26 -0.60 1.42 -18.25
N PRO A 27 -0.74 1.09 -19.56
CA PRO A 27 -2.04 0.92 -20.23
C PRO A 27 -2.94 -0.14 -19.59
N HIS A 28 -2.37 -1.10 -18.86
CA HIS A 28 -3.14 -2.13 -18.15
C HIS A 28 -3.55 -1.70 -16.74
N VAL A 29 -2.81 -0.76 -16.14
CA VAL A 29 -3.06 -0.22 -14.78
C VAL A 29 -4.01 0.97 -14.84
N LEU A 30 -3.76 1.92 -15.74
CA LEU A 30 -4.49 3.19 -15.85
C LEU A 30 -6.01 3.05 -15.88
N PRO A 31 -6.61 2.05 -16.56
CA PRO A 31 -8.06 1.87 -16.54
C PRO A 31 -8.66 1.64 -15.15
N TRP A 32 -7.88 1.13 -14.21
CA TRP A 32 -8.29 0.87 -12.81
C TRP A 32 -8.16 2.10 -11.91
N VAL A 33 -7.32 3.07 -12.27
CA VAL A 33 -7.06 4.26 -11.45
C VAL A 33 -8.24 5.22 -11.52
N GLY A 34 -8.90 5.45 -10.40
CA GLY A 34 -9.90 6.52 -10.23
C GLY A 34 -9.24 7.84 -9.88
N GLU A 35 -8.46 7.79 -8.83
CA GLU A 35 -7.61 8.89 -8.36
C GLU A 35 -6.39 8.29 -7.65
N CYS A 36 -5.28 8.98 -7.70
CA CYS A 36 -4.11 8.69 -6.88
C CYS A 36 -3.87 9.86 -5.93
N ILE A 37 -3.87 9.60 -4.64
CA ILE A 37 -3.45 10.57 -3.63
C ILE A 37 -2.02 10.26 -3.19
N VAL A 38 -1.12 11.20 -3.37
CA VAL A 38 0.21 11.18 -2.76
C VAL A 38 0.13 11.94 -1.45
N VAL A 39 0.32 11.29 -0.32
CA VAL A 39 0.31 11.93 0.99
C VAL A 39 1.75 12.20 1.41
N ASN A 40 2.21 13.44 1.21
CA ASN A 40 3.50 13.91 1.68
C ASN A 40 3.48 14.10 3.19
N ASN A 41 4.18 13.23 3.90
CA ASN A 41 4.26 13.23 5.37
C ASN A 41 5.35 14.17 5.90
N ARG A 42 5.37 15.43 5.41
CA ARG A 42 6.37 16.46 5.80
C ARG A 42 7.79 16.05 5.43
N SER A 43 7.99 15.60 4.19
CA SER A 43 9.33 15.36 3.66
C SER A 43 10.22 16.59 3.79
N THR A 44 11.49 16.38 4.08
CA THR A 44 12.52 17.40 4.23
C THR A 44 13.46 17.49 3.03
N ASP A 45 13.31 16.57 2.07
CA ASP A 45 13.99 16.55 0.77
C ASP A 45 13.11 17.16 -0.34
N GLY A 46 13.48 16.95 -1.59
CA GLY A 46 12.73 17.42 -2.77
C GLY A 46 11.48 16.60 -3.13
N THR A 47 10.98 15.70 -2.28
CA THR A 47 9.82 14.83 -2.58
C THR A 47 8.60 15.62 -3.07
N GLU A 48 8.25 16.73 -2.39
CA GLU A 48 7.07 17.54 -2.76
C GLU A 48 7.23 18.15 -4.15
N ALA A 49 8.39 18.75 -4.42
CA ALA A 49 8.71 19.32 -5.72
C ALA A 49 8.71 18.26 -6.83
N ALA A 50 9.27 17.07 -6.56
CA ALA A 50 9.30 15.98 -7.53
C ALA A 50 7.89 15.50 -7.93
N VAL A 51 6.94 15.45 -6.98
CA VAL A 51 5.54 15.13 -7.26
C VAL A 51 4.88 16.24 -8.09
N GLN A 52 5.07 17.50 -7.71
CA GLN A 52 4.52 18.66 -8.44
C GLN A 52 5.03 18.73 -9.87
N ASP A 53 6.35 18.54 -10.08
CA ASP A 53 6.96 18.49 -11.40
C ASP A 53 6.45 17.32 -12.25
N TRP A 54 6.24 16.16 -11.62
CA TRP A 54 5.64 15.02 -12.30
C TRP A 54 4.21 15.32 -12.74
N MET A 55 3.37 15.88 -11.86
CA MET A 55 1.98 16.28 -12.17
C MET A 55 1.94 17.33 -13.31
N ALA A 56 2.84 18.31 -13.29
CA ALA A 56 2.92 19.32 -14.34
C ALA A 56 3.23 18.73 -15.72
N ARG A 57 4.04 17.67 -15.76
CA ARG A 57 4.35 16.93 -17.00
C ARG A 57 3.26 15.97 -17.44
N HIS A 58 2.36 15.59 -16.54
CA HIS A 58 1.27 14.63 -16.78
C HIS A 58 -0.09 15.18 -16.34
N PRO A 59 -0.56 16.30 -16.92
CA PRO A 59 -1.75 17.03 -16.42
C PRO A 59 -3.05 16.23 -16.56
N ALA A 60 -3.08 15.19 -17.39
CA ALA A 60 -4.23 14.30 -17.53
C ALA A 60 -4.24 13.13 -16.52
N ALA A 61 -3.15 12.91 -15.79
CA ALA A 61 -3.08 11.87 -14.79
C ALA A 61 -3.95 12.24 -13.57
N PRO A 62 -4.77 11.31 -13.05
CA PRO A 62 -5.65 11.60 -11.91
C PRO A 62 -4.88 11.56 -10.57
N VAL A 63 -3.88 12.42 -10.43
CA VAL A 63 -3.00 12.49 -9.26
C VAL A 63 -3.25 13.77 -8.46
N ARG A 64 -3.36 13.63 -7.15
CA ARG A 64 -3.49 14.71 -6.17
C ARG A 64 -2.40 14.62 -5.12
N LEU A 65 -1.75 15.73 -4.83
CA LEU A 65 -0.81 15.84 -3.73
C LEU A 65 -1.54 16.38 -2.49
N LEU A 66 -1.45 15.63 -1.40
CA LEU A 66 -1.86 16.04 -0.06
C LEU A 66 -0.60 16.19 0.80
N ARG A 67 -0.64 17.13 1.74
CA ARG A 67 0.46 17.36 2.67
C ARG A 67 -0.05 17.32 4.10
N ASN A 68 0.54 16.51 4.93
CA ASN A 68 0.25 16.48 6.36
C ASN A 68 0.74 17.77 7.03
N ASP A 69 0.04 18.25 8.06
CA ASP A 69 0.47 19.43 8.81
C ASP A 69 1.75 19.18 9.61
N GLU A 70 1.95 17.94 10.06
CA GLU A 70 3.14 17.46 10.75
C GLU A 70 3.56 16.09 10.21
N ASN A 71 4.70 15.57 10.65
CA ASN A 71 5.08 14.19 10.36
C ASN A 71 4.33 13.24 11.30
N TYR A 72 3.23 12.69 10.82
CA TYR A 72 2.41 11.72 11.56
C TYR A 72 2.88 10.26 11.40
N GLY A 73 4.07 10.01 10.84
CA GLY A 73 4.54 8.67 10.55
C GLY A 73 3.74 7.96 9.46
N LEU A 74 4.06 6.68 9.23
CA LEU A 74 3.40 5.87 8.20
C LEU A 74 1.92 5.63 8.53
N GLY A 75 1.64 5.29 9.78
CA GLY A 75 0.28 5.01 10.24
C GLY A 75 -0.64 6.22 10.15
N GLY A 76 -0.16 7.41 10.52
CA GLY A 76 -0.93 8.64 10.38
C GLY A 76 -1.30 8.92 8.92
N SER A 77 -0.36 8.73 7.98
CA SER A 77 -0.64 8.87 6.54
C SER A 77 -1.68 7.85 6.04
N HIS A 78 -1.66 6.61 6.56
CA HIS A 78 -2.70 5.61 6.28
C HIS A 78 -4.08 6.06 6.79
N LYS A 79 -4.14 6.61 8.01
CA LYS A 79 -5.40 7.13 8.60
C LYS A 79 -5.99 8.25 7.75
N VAL A 80 -5.16 9.15 7.23
CA VAL A 80 -5.58 10.19 6.29
C VAL A 80 -6.18 9.57 5.03
N ALA A 81 -5.49 8.61 4.43
CA ALA A 81 -5.94 7.97 3.19
C ALA A 81 -7.23 7.14 3.38
N PHE A 82 -7.37 6.42 4.49
CA PHE A 82 -8.57 5.65 4.80
C PHE A 82 -9.78 6.57 5.02
N GLY A 83 -9.59 7.67 5.76
CA GLY A 83 -10.62 8.69 5.93
C GLY A 83 -11.01 9.36 4.61
N TYR A 84 -10.02 9.66 3.76
CA TYR A 84 -10.24 10.22 2.43
C TYR A 84 -11.08 9.25 1.56
N ALA A 85 -10.71 7.98 1.52
CA ALA A 85 -11.43 6.96 0.74
C ALA A 85 -12.92 6.87 1.16
N ALA A 86 -13.18 6.83 2.47
CA ALA A 86 -14.53 6.79 3.02
C ALA A 86 -15.34 8.04 2.69
N ALA A 87 -14.74 9.23 2.83
CA ALA A 87 -15.40 10.52 2.58
C ALA A 87 -15.72 10.74 1.11
N HIS A 88 -14.93 10.20 0.18
CA HIS A 88 -15.13 10.35 -1.26
C HIS A 88 -15.88 9.17 -1.91
N GLY A 89 -16.37 8.20 -1.12
CA GLY A 89 -17.22 7.11 -1.61
C GLY A 89 -16.51 6.04 -2.42
N TYR A 90 -15.19 5.91 -2.29
CA TYR A 90 -14.46 4.81 -2.90
C TYR A 90 -14.87 3.48 -2.27
N GLN A 91 -14.93 2.43 -3.10
CA GLN A 91 -15.23 1.07 -2.62
C GLN A 91 -13.96 0.34 -2.22
N HIS A 92 -12.86 0.60 -2.92
CA HIS A 92 -11.55 0.00 -2.64
C HIS A 92 -10.43 1.03 -2.70
N LEU A 93 -9.44 0.82 -1.85
CA LEU A 93 -8.22 1.60 -1.76
C LEU A 93 -7.01 0.68 -1.90
N VAL A 94 -6.07 1.06 -2.75
CA VAL A 94 -4.75 0.42 -2.90
C VAL A 94 -3.72 1.26 -2.16
N VAL A 95 -2.95 0.64 -1.30
CA VAL A 95 -1.71 1.21 -0.74
C VAL A 95 -0.56 0.79 -1.64
N LEU A 96 0.21 1.75 -2.13
CA LEU A 96 1.44 1.55 -2.90
C LEU A 96 2.52 2.47 -2.32
N HIS A 97 3.54 1.91 -1.69
CA HIS A 97 4.57 2.73 -1.05
C HIS A 97 5.37 3.57 -2.04
N GLY A 98 5.73 4.80 -1.62
CA GLY A 98 6.45 5.79 -2.44
C GLY A 98 7.95 5.49 -2.62
N ASP A 99 8.46 4.42 -2.03
CA ASP A 99 9.86 3.97 -2.07
C ASP A 99 10.24 3.16 -3.32
N ASP A 100 9.28 2.95 -4.24
CA ASP A 100 9.46 2.22 -5.51
C ASP A 100 9.90 0.75 -5.34
N GLN A 101 9.62 0.13 -4.19
CA GLN A 101 9.97 -1.26 -3.96
C GLN A 101 8.91 -2.24 -4.50
N GLY A 102 7.64 -1.84 -4.53
CA GLY A 102 6.52 -2.63 -5.04
C GLY A 102 6.11 -2.26 -6.47
N ALA A 103 5.48 -3.20 -7.18
CA ALA A 103 4.94 -2.99 -8.52
C ALA A 103 3.41 -3.06 -8.50
N VAL A 104 2.71 -1.96 -8.84
CA VAL A 104 1.25 -1.93 -8.86
C VAL A 104 0.64 -2.94 -9.85
N ALA A 105 1.37 -3.29 -10.90
CA ALA A 105 0.95 -4.29 -11.88
C ALA A 105 0.76 -5.70 -11.30
N ASP A 106 1.36 -6.00 -10.14
CA ASP A 106 1.14 -7.28 -9.45
C ASP A 106 -0.31 -7.46 -8.94
N LEU A 107 -1.10 -6.38 -8.87
CA LEU A 107 -2.53 -6.43 -8.60
C LEU A 107 -3.38 -6.88 -9.80
N LEU A 108 -2.88 -6.72 -11.03
CA LEU A 108 -3.67 -6.95 -12.24
C LEU A 108 -4.34 -8.33 -12.31
N PRO A 109 -3.71 -9.45 -11.91
CA PRO A 109 -4.38 -10.74 -11.92
C PRO A 109 -5.68 -10.74 -11.10
N ILE A 110 -5.63 -10.27 -9.86
CA ILE A 110 -6.79 -10.28 -8.96
C ILE A 110 -7.83 -9.20 -9.29
N LEU A 111 -7.40 -8.13 -9.98
CA LEU A 111 -8.31 -7.10 -10.49
C LEU A 111 -9.07 -7.62 -11.73
N ASN A 112 -8.37 -8.24 -12.67
CA ASN A 112 -8.94 -8.70 -13.93
C ASN A 112 -9.92 -9.86 -13.77
N ASP A 113 -9.65 -10.78 -12.84
CA ASP A 113 -10.53 -11.92 -12.55
C ASP A 113 -11.62 -11.59 -11.51
N GLY A 114 -11.56 -10.41 -10.90
CA GLY A 114 -12.53 -9.95 -9.90
C GLY A 114 -12.37 -10.56 -8.50
N THR A 115 -11.30 -11.33 -8.26
CA THR A 115 -11.02 -11.97 -6.96
C THR A 115 -11.08 -10.96 -5.80
N TYR A 116 -10.53 -9.75 -5.99
CA TYR A 116 -10.46 -8.72 -4.94
C TYR A 116 -11.83 -8.34 -4.33
N LYS A 117 -12.93 -8.51 -5.08
CA LYS A 117 -14.29 -8.16 -4.63
C LYS A 117 -14.85 -9.11 -3.56
N ASN A 118 -14.25 -10.28 -3.43
CA ASN A 118 -14.69 -11.31 -2.48
C ASN A 118 -13.99 -11.18 -1.12
N TYR A 119 -13.11 -10.20 -0.96
CA TYR A 119 -12.28 -10.07 0.24
C TYR A 119 -12.29 -8.65 0.78
N ASP A 120 -12.26 -8.52 2.10
CA ASP A 120 -12.14 -7.23 2.79
C ASP A 120 -10.74 -6.63 2.62
N CYS A 121 -9.73 -7.48 2.41
CA CYS A 121 -8.41 -7.06 2.06
C CYS A 121 -7.65 -8.09 1.23
N CYS A 122 -6.84 -7.61 0.30
CA CYS A 122 -5.86 -8.40 -0.44
C CYS A 122 -4.46 -7.90 -0.07
N LEU A 123 -3.68 -8.77 0.56
CA LEU A 123 -2.36 -8.43 1.10
C LEU A 123 -1.27 -8.94 0.16
N GLY A 124 -0.45 -8.05 -0.34
CA GLY A 124 0.73 -8.42 -1.10
C GLY A 124 1.71 -9.20 -0.23
N SER A 125 2.28 -10.27 -0.74
CA SER A 125 3.27 -11.06 -0.01
C SER A 125 4.55 -11.26 -0.82
N ARG A 126 5.68 -10.92 -0.21
CA ARG A 126 7.02 -11.14 -0.74
C ARG A 126 7.47 -12.60 -0.59
N PHE A 127 6.84 -13.35 0.32
CA PHE A 127 7.33 -14.65 0.80
C PHE A 127 6.40 -15.81 0.48
N MET A 128 5.58 -15.69 -0.55
CA MET A 128 4.73 -16.79 -1.03
C MET A 128 5.16 -17.31 -2.40
N LYS A 129 4.63 -18.45 -2.82
CA LYS A 129 4.92 -19.01 -4.15
C LYS A 129 4.48 -18.03 -5.24
N GLY A 130 5.39 -17.72 -6.16
CA GLY A 130 5.18 -16.76 -7.25
C GLY A 130 5.75 -15.36 -6.98
N SER A 131 6.10 -15.04 -5.72
CA SER A 131 6.76 -13.77 -5.39
C SER A 131 8.20 -13.72 -5.92
N ARG A 132 8.67 -12.51 -6.20
CA ARG A 132 10.02 -12.24 -6.67
C ARG A 132 10.66 -11.18 -5.78
N ILE A 133 11.78 -11.52 -5.14
CA ILE A 133 12.53 -10.59 -4.29
C ILE A 133 13.89 -10.34 -4.93
N LYS A 134 14.23 -9.06 -5.11
CA LYS A 134 15.53 -8.62 -5.60
C LYS A 134 16.18 -7.68 -4.58
N GLY A 135 17.48 -7.86 -4.31
CA GLY A 135 18.25 -6.97 -3.42
C GLY A 135 18.27 -7.38 -1.94
N TYR A 136 17.45 -8.32 -1.49
CA TYR A 136 17.46 -8.77 -0.08
C TYR A 136 18.64 -9.70 0.23
N SER A 137 19.29 -9.47 1.36
CA SER A 137 20.26 -10.43 1.91
C SER A 137 19.54 -11.71 2.39
N ALA A 138 20.22 -12.85 2.30
CA ALA A 138 19.70 -14.12 2.80
C ALA A 138 19.29 -14.05 4.29
N LEU A 139 20.08 -13.35 5.11
CA LEU A 139 19.78 -13.15 6.52
C LEU A 139 18.45 -12.40 6.73
N ARG A 140 18.19 -11.37 5.94
CA ARG A 140 16.95 -10.61 5.98
C ARG A 140 15.74 -11.45 5.55
N VAL A 141 15.91 -12.30 4.52
CA VAL A 141 14.87 -13.24 4.10
C VAL A 141 14.53 -14.23 5.20
N VAL A 142 15.54 -14.87 5.80
CA VAL A 142 15.35 -15.82 6.92
C VAL A 142 14.70 -15.14 8.13
N GLY A 143 15.16 -13.92 8.48
CA GLY A 143 14.57 -13.12 9.56
C GLY A 143 13.09 -12.84 9.34
N ASN A 144 12.68 -12.45 8.13
CA ASN A 144 11.27 -12.23 7.79
C ASN A 144 10.44 -13.52 7.89
N TYR A 145 10.96 -14.67 7.43
CA TYR A 145 10.27 -15.95 7.62
C TYR A 145 10.08 -16.29 9.09
N GLY A 146 11.12 -16.09 9.93
CA GLY A 146 11.02 -16.31 11.38
C GLY A 146 9.98 -15.37 12.02
N PHE A 147 9.96 -14.11 11.63
CA PHE A 147 9.02 -13.11 12.11
C PHE A 147 7.57 -13.45 11.71
N ASN A 148 7.35 -13.78 10.43
CA ASN A 148 6.05 -14.22 9.93
C ASN A 148 5.56 -15.49 10.65
N ALA A 149 6.45 -16.45 10.94
CA ALA A 149 6.10 -17.66 11.67
C ALA A 149 5.69 -17.36 13.12
N LEU A 150 6.44 -16.50 13.81
CA LEU A 150 6.12 -16.08 15.19
C LEU A 150 4.74 -15.40 15.24
N PHE A 151 4.50 -14.44 14.36
CA PHE A 151 3.21 -13.74 14.30
C PHE A 151 2.07 -14.66 13.88
N SER A 152 2.31 -15.62 12.98
CA SER A 152 1.32 -16.64 12.62
C SER A 152 0.91 -17.49 13.83
N LEU A 153 1.88 -17.87 14.68
CA LEU A 153 1.62 -18.63 15.90
C LEU A 153 0.76 -17.81 16.88
N VAL A 154 1.12 -16.55 17.11
CA VAL A 154 0.39 -15.64 18.02
C VAL A 154 -1.02 -15.35 17.51
N ALA A 155 -1.17 -15.14 16.20
CA ALA A 155 -2.45 -14.83 15.57
C ALA A 155 -3.36 -16.06 15.38
N GLY A 156 -2.83 -17.28 15.54
CA GLY A 156 -3.57 -18.51 15.25
C GLY A 156 -3.95 -18.68 13.77
N LYS A 157 -3.29 -17.92 12.88
CA LYS A 157 -3.58 -17.87 11.45
C LYS A 157 -2.28 -17.68 10.67
N ARG A 158 -2.19 -18.30 9.49
CA ARG A 158 -1.01 -18.16 8.63
C ARG A 158 -0.89 -16.73 8.11
N ILE A 159 0.17 -16.04 8.49
CA ILE A 159 0.59 -14.74 7.98
C ILE A 159 1.78 -14.98 7.05
N THR A 160 1.66 -14.54 5.81
CA THR A 160 2.71 -14.75 4.79
C THR A 160 3.68 -13.59 4.70
N ASP A 161 3.25 -12.38 5.05
CA ASP A 161 4.09 -11.18 5.07
C ASP A 161 3.47 -10.09 5.94
N LEU A 162 4.23 -9.51 6.86
CA LEU A 162 3.81 -8.42 7.76
C LEU A 162 4.14 -7.03 7.21
N GLY A 163 5.11 -6.94 6.32
CA GLY A 163 5.69 -5.65 5.93
C GLY A 163 5.60 -5.34 4.43
N SER A 164 4.58 -5.82 3.72
CA SER A 164 4.37 -5.47 2.33
C SER A 164 3.88 -4.03 2.17
N GLY A 165 4.45 -3.31 1.21
CA GLY A 165 4.03 -1.95 0.83
C GLY A 165 3.00 -1.93 -0.31
N LEU A 166 2.44 -3.07 -0.72
CA LEU A 166 1.38 -3.16 -1.72
C LEU A 166 0.22 -3.97 -1.18
N ASN A 167 -0.88 -3.29 -0.83
CA ASN A 167 -2.08 -3.92 -0.29
C ASN A 167 -3.33 -3.26 -0.88
N LEU A 168 -4.42 -4.02 -0.98
CA LEU A 168 -5.74 -3.51 -1.37
C LEU A 168 -6.72 -3.75 -0.23
N TYR A 169 -7.50 -2.74 0.11
CA TYR A 169 -8.51 -2.78 1.17
C TYR A 169 -9.88 -2.41 0.62
N ALA A 170 -10.92 -3.17 0.99
CA ALA A 170 -12.29 -2.70 0.89
C ALA A 170 -12.49 -1.55 1.89
N VAL A 171 -13.18 -0.49 1.46
CA VAL A 171 -13.38 0.72 2.29
C VAL A 171 -14.49 0.52 3.31
N GLU A 172 -15.48 -0.33 3.03
CA GLU A 172 -16.63 -0.53 3.93
C GLU A 172 -16.23 -0.93 5.37
N PRO A 173 -15.34 -1.92 5.58
CA PRO A 173 -14.86 -2.24 6.93
C PRO A 173 -14.08 -1.09 7.59
N LEU A 174 -13.39 -0.26 6.80
CA LEU A 174 -12.62 0.88 7.32
C LEU A 174 -13.51 2.00 7.87
N LYS A 175 -14.76 2.09 7.46
CA LYS A 175 -15.71 3.09 7.99
C LYS A 175 -16.01 2.91 9.48
N THR A 176 -15.71 1.75 10.06
CA THR A 176 -15.80 1.53 11.51
C THR A 176 -14.70 2.23 12.29
N GLU A 177 -13.69 2.75 11.59
CA GLU A 177 -12.56 3.52 12.13
C GLU A 177 -11.71 2.77 13.18
N TYR A 178 -11.78 1.44 13.23
CA TYR A 178 -11.05 0.62 14.20
C TYR A 178 -9.53 0.89 14.18
N TYR A 179 -9.00 1.25 13.01
CA TYR A 179 -7.58 1.54 12.78
C TYR A 179 -7.11 2.83 13.45
N LYS A 180 -8.00 3.74 13.82
CA LYS A 180 -7.64 5.02 14.46
C LYS A 180 -6.94 4.82 15.80
N LYS A 181 -7.15 3.68 16.47
CA LYS A 181 -6.53 3.31 17.75
C LYS A 181 -5.08 2.84 17.61
N PHE A 182 -4.63 2.53 16.40
CA PHE A 182 -3.28 2.00 16.17
C PHE A 182 -2.24 3.12 16.18
N PRO A 183 -0.97 2.81 16.51
CA PRO A 183 0.09 3.79 16.52
C PRO A 183 0.35 4.36 15.12
N ASP A 184 0.82 5.60 15.06
CA ASP A 184 1.11 6.27 13.79
C ASP A 184 2.46 5.86 13.17
N THR A 185 3.20 5.00 13.85
CA THR A 185 4.53 4.51 13.45
C THR A 185 4.47 3.43 12.36
N LEU A 186 5.63 2.85 12.02
CA LEU A 186 5.76 1.70 11.10
C LEU A 186 4.97 0.47 11.57
N TYR A 187 4.76 0.32 12.89
CA TYR A 187 3.97 -0.78 13.47
C TYR A 187 2.48 -0.74 13.10
N PHE A 188 2.02 0.32 12.44
CA PHE A 188 0.64 0.42 11.98
C PHE A 188 0.24 -0.77 11.10
N ASN A 189 1.10 -1.17 10.17
CA ASN A 189 0.84 -2.31 9.28
C ASN A 189 0.70 -3.62 10.07
N ASP A 190 1.56 -3.83 11.06
CA ASP A 190 1.49 -5.02 11.92
C ASP A 190 0.16 -5.04 12.70
N CYS A 191 -0.24 -3.90 13.27
CA CYS A 191 -1.51 -3.75 13.96
C CYS A 191 -2.70 -3.99 13.02
N MET A 192 -2.65 -3.50 11.78
CA MET A 192 -3.68 -3.77 10.77
C MET A 192 -3.83 -5.27 10.51
N ILE A 193 -2.73 -5.98 10.27
CA ILE A 193 -2.75 -7.43 9.99
C ILE A 193 -3.25 -8.22 11.21
N LEU A 194 -2.82 -7.87 12.42
CA LEU A 194 -3.31 -8.51 13.64
C LEU A 194 -4.79 -8.23 13.88
N ALA A 195 -5.27 -7.01 13.62
CA ALA A 195 -6.69 -6.69 13.71
C ALA A 195 -7.52 -7.48 12.69
N LEU A 196 -7.01 -7.64 11.47
CA LEU A 196 -7.64 -8.50 10.46
C LEU A 196 -7.73 -9.96 10.94
N CYS A 197 -6.76 -10.46 11.71
CA CYS A 197 -6.84 -11.80 12.30
C CYS A 197 -7.94 -11.90 13.39
N GLN A 198 -8.14 -10.83 14.17
CA GLN A 198 -9.14 -10.79 15.26
C GLN A 198 -10.57 -10.54 14.77
N LEU A 199 -10.74 -9.61 13.84
CA LEU A 199 -12.04 -9.22 13.27
C LEU A 199 -12.61 -10.28 12.32
N LYS A 200 -11.79 -11.29 11.95
CA LYS A 200 -12.12 -12.36 11.01
C LYS A 200 -12.66 -11.84 9.66
N PRO A 201 -12.10 -10.79 9.08
CA PRO A 201 -12.48 -10.40 7.73
C PRO A 201 -12.07 -11.49 6.75
N GLN A 202 -12.63 -11.45 5.58
CA GLN A 202 -12.15 -12.26 4.47
C GLN A 202 -10.88 -11.60 3.92
N ASP A 203 -9.73 -12.25 4.05
CA ASP A 203 -8.46 -11.78 3.53
C ASP A 203 -7.86 -12.76 2.53
N PHE A 204 -7.15 -12.22 1.58
CA PHE A 204 -6.47 -12.94 0.51
C PHE A 204 -5.02 -12.46 0.41
N ALA A 205 -4.07 -13.38 0.28
CA ALA A 205 -2.68 -13.05 0.02
C ALA A 205 -2.35 -13.29 -1.46
N PHE A 206 -1.64 -12.36 -2.10
CA PHE A 206 -1.19 -12.48 -3.49
C PHE A 206 0.31 -12.23 -3.61
N PRO A 207 0.98 -12.90 -4.58
CA PRO A 207 2.42 -12.76 -4.76
C PRO A 207 2.76 -11.40 -5.37
N ILE A 208 3.84 -10.78 -4.88
CA ILE A 208 4.33 -9.52 -5.40
C ILE A 208 5.81 -9.60 -5.80
N SER A 209 6.16 -8.70 -6.71
CA SER A 209 7.54 -8.39 -7.06
C SER A 209 8.04 -7.27 -6.13
N TRP A 210 9.21 -7.47 -5.54
CA TRP A 210 9.79 -6.54 -4.59
C TRP A 210 11.26 -6.31 -4.90
N ARG A 211 11.67 -5.05 -4.95
CA ARG A 211 13.06 -4.68 -5.21
C ARG A 211 13.58 -3.74 -4.15
N GLU A 212 14.83 -3.89 -3.79
CA GLU A 212 15.58 -3.00 -2.93
C GLU A 212 16.82 -2.56 -3.72
N GLU A 213 16.73 -1.40 -4.37
CA GLU A 213 17.77 -0.93 -5.31
C GLU A 213 18.38 0.41 -4.88
N ASP A 214 17.80 1.13 -3.91
CA ASP A 214 18.25 2.47 -3.46
C ASP A 214 18.50 2.50 -1.95
#